data_0b153fcb152be70fd960418d305f13a5
#
_entry.id   0b153fcb152be70fd960418d305f13a5
#
_cell.length_a   1.000
_cell.length_b   1.000
_cell.length_c   1.000
_cell.angle_alpha   90.00
_cell.angle_beta   90.00
_cell.angle_gamma   90.00
#
_symmetry.space_group_name_H-M   'P 1'
#
loop_
_entity.id
_entity.type
_entity.pdbx_description
1 polymer ?
#
loop_
_entity_poly.entity_id
_entity_poly.type
_entity_poly.pdbx_seq_one_letter_code
_entity_poly.pdbx_strand_id
1 'polypeptide(L)'
;MQSLEHAALGTHLKRRRGAILQAWRMAVTSDPALTSGAALPRAQLHDHIPALLVNFERKLAGGEMAADVDDDERHQGDAAAHGLHRWQQGFDLGEVTRELGRLNECVVVELEDYAAANSGLHLAVMAEARRIWAQQCGDAISASVSQYFQLQQIEASSHIRDLEQALQSLRELEQERASLWQQAAHDLRGSLGVVATVTAGLASPKASEPMRGGFLRLLDRNVGSLSHLLNDVTSLARLQGGLEHRNLELVDAAAVLGALCEDLQPHAQERGLYLKFNGVAALPVEGDAVKTRRIAQNLVINAIKYTRSGGVTVSCGDCASGDMERWFLEVSDTGPGFHAGPGSQLAGALEEATDQAKQVVADHATGAITHVSVDLADVHPSPEDARPVQQQPGEGIGLSIVKRLCDLLDATTELQSQGGVGTTFRILLPRRYDEGSAK
;
A
#
# COMPACT_ATOMS: atom_id res chain seq x y z
N MET A 1 -12.20 26.91 -63.84
CA MET A 1 -12.07 25.53 -64.32
C MET A 1 -11.45 24.61 -63.28
N GLN A 2 -10.29 24.99 -62.71
CA GLN A 2 -9.64 24.16 -61.65
C GLN A 2 -10.51 23.91 -60.40
N SER A 3 -11.29 24.89 -59.95
CA SER A 3 -12.19 24.72 -58.79
C SER A 3 -13.31 23.66 -59.06
N LEU A 4 -13.81 23.59 -60.26
CA LEU A 4 -14.81 22.58 -60.65
C LEU A 4 -14.19 21.16 -60.76
N GLU A 5 -12.93 21.08 -61.17
CA GLU A 5 -12.19 19.79 -61.19
C GLU A 5 -11.87 19.28 -59.80
N HIS A 6 -11.50 20.16 -58.83
CA HIS A 6 -11.32 19.80 -57.40
C HIS A 6 -12.63 19.30 -56.81
N ALA A 7 -13.75 19.99 -57.03
CA ALA A 7 -15.07 19.57 -56.56
C ALA A 7 -15.51 18.23 -57.17
N ALA A 8 -15.18 17.97 -58.45
CA ALA A 8 -15.46 16.70 -59.11
C ALA A 8 -14.63 15.56 -58.49
N LEU A 9 -13.33 15.81 -58.23
CA LEU A 9 -12.45 14.84 -57.54
C LEU A 9 -12.98 14.54 -56.12
N GLY A 10 -13.33 15.56 -55.36
CA GLY A 10 -13.90 15.39 -54.00
C GLY A 10 -15.20 14.56 -54.03
N THR A 11 -16.08 14.81 -55.04
CA THR A 11 -17.29 14.03 -55.24
C THR A 11 -17.00 12.57 -55.63
N HIS A 12 -15.97 12.33 -56.41
CA HIS A 12 -15.50 10.98 -56.76
C HIS A 12 -15.05 10.25 -55.51
N LEU A 13 -14.13 10.82 -54.73
CA LEU A 13 -13.62 10.24 -53.50
C LEU A 13 -14.75 9.93 -52.49
N LYS A 14 -15.72 10.82 -52.33
CA LYS A 14 -16.91 10.58 -51.49
C LYS A 14 -17.67 9.32 -51.92
N ARG A 15 -17.87 9.11 -53.23
CA ARG A 15 -18.53 7.90 -53.79
C ARG A 15 -17.68 6.65 -53.56
N ARG A 16 -16.36 6.78 -53.62
CA ARG A 16 -15.41 5.69 -53.52
C ARG A 16 -14.94 5.39 -52.12
N ARG A 17 -15.27 6.21 -51.13
CA ARG A 17 -14.86 6.08 -49.71
C ARG A 17 -15.01 4.65 -49.18
N GLY A 18 -16.18 4.04 -49.41
CA GLY A 18 -16.41 2.64 -49.01
C GLY A 18 -15.46 1.63 -49.62
N ALA A 19 -15.09 1.83 -50.89
CA ALA A 19 -14.14 0.97 -51.58
C ALA A 19 -12.70 1.19 -51.08
N ILE A 20 -12.31 2.44 -50.82
CA ILE A 20 -10.99 2.78 -50.23
C ILE A 20 -10.86 2.14 -48.86
N LEU A 21 -11.87 2.27 -47.98
CA LEU A 21 -11.87 1.66 -46.61
C LEU A 21 -11.84 0.13 -46.71
N GLN A 22 -12.49 -0.48 -47.70
CA GLN A 22 -12.45 -1.93 -47.92
C GLN A 22 -11.08 -2.38 -48.34
N ALA A 23 -10.44 -1.66 -49.30
CA ALA A 23 -9.08 -1.95 -49.76
C ALA A 23 -8.07 -1.82 -48.64
N TRP A 24 -8.14 -0.73 -47.90
CA TRP A 24 -7.28 -0.52 -46.73
C TRP A 24 -7.42 -1.65 -45.71
N ARG A 25 -8.65 -2.04 -45.32
CA ARG A 25 -8.86 -3.14 -44.39
C ARG A 25 -8.26 -4.45 -44.90
N MET A 26 -8.43 -4.76 -46.20
CA MET A 26 -7.80 -5.94 -46.77
C MET A 26 -6.27 -5.87 -46.68
N ALA A 27 -5.69 -4.71 -46.95
CA ALA A 27 -4.25 -4.48 -46.85
C ALA A 27 -3.74 -4.64 -45.38
N VAL A 28 -4.47 -4.12 -44.42
CA VAL A 28 -4.14 -4.27 -42.99
C VAL A 28 -4.25 -5.72 -42.54
N THR A 29 -5.37 -6.40 -42.88
CA THR A 29 -5.56 -7.81 -42.46
C THR A 29 -4.67 -8.80 -43.15
N SER A 30 -4.12 -8.45 -44.32
CA SER A 30 -3.19 -9.28 -45.10
C SER A 30 -1.72 -9.01 -44.77
N ASP A 31 -1.42 -7.94 -44.02
CA ASP A 31 -0.05 -7.57 -43.67
C ASP A 31 0.45 -8.43 -42.51
N PRO A 32 1.44 -9.30 -42.68
CA PRO A 32 1.94 -10.18 -41.62
C PRO A 32 2.63 -9.42 -40.46
N ALA A 33 2.96 -8.16 -40.68
CA ALA A 33 3.55 -7.29 -39.64
C ALA A 33 2.51 -6.48 -38.83
N LEU A 34 1.21 -6.69 -39.10
CA LEU A 34 0.08 -6.09 -38.38
C LEU A 34 -0.70 -7.17 -37.63
N THR A 35 -0.05 -7.78 -36.64
CA THR A 35 -0.59 -8.94 -35.90
C THR A 35 -1.81 -8.57 -35.02
N SER A 36 -1.78 -7.40 -34.39
CA SER A 36 -2.85 -6.90 -33.56
C SER A 36 -4.09 -6.52 -34.35
N GLY A 37 -3.92 -5.97 -35.56
CA GLY A 37 -5.02 -5.56 -36.43
C GLY A 37 -5.87 -6.71 -36.97
N ALA A 38 -5.29 -7.88 -37.19
CA ALA A 38 -5.97 -9.07 -37.73
C ALA A 38 -7.02 -9.66 -36.75
N ALA A 39 -6.87 -9.42 -35.46
CA ALA A 39 -7.74 -9.92 -34.38
C ALA A 39 -8.94 -9.00 -34.08
N LEU A 40 -8.97 -7.75 -34.57
CA LEU A 40 -9.97 -6.77 -34.20
C LEU A 40 -11.32 -6.93 -34.92
N PRO A 41 -12.44 -6.72 -34.22
CA PRO A 41 -13.76 -6.57 -34.84
C PRO A 41 -13.80 -5.39 -35.82
N ARG A 42 -14.57 -5.53 -36.90
CA ARG A 42 -14.69 -4.52 -37.96
C ARG A 42 -14.97 -3.09 -37.46
N ALA A 43 -15.81 -2.96 -36.43
CA ALA A 43 -16.22 -1.67 -35.87
C ALA A 43 -15.05 -0.97 -35.14
N GLN A 44 -14.17 -1.73 -34.52
CA GLN A 44 -13.00 -1.20 -33.80
C GLN A 44 -11.83 -0.86 -34.72
N LEU A 45 -11.71 -1.55 -35.86
CA LEU A 45 -10.67 -1.23 -36.83
C LEU A 45 -10.96 0.08 -37.59
N HIS A 46 -12.25 0.41 -37.84
CA HIS A 46 -12.64 1.57 -38.65
C HIS A 46 -12.63 2.90 -37.93
N ASP A 47 -12.60 2.92 -36.64
CA ASP A 47 -12.86 3.99 -35.67
C ASP A 47 -12.72 5.45 -36.19
N HIS A 48 -11.50 5.97 -36.36
CA HIS A 48 -11.24 7.34 -36.80
C HIS A 48 -10.82 7.47 -38.27
N ILE A 49 -10.53 6.37 -38.96
CA ILE A 49 -10.06 6.38 -40.35
C ILE A 49 -11.06 7.02 -41.33
N PRO A 50 -12.39 6.77 -41.23
CA PRO A 50 -13.37 7.46 -42.09
C PRO A 50 -13.34 8.98 -41.98
N ALA A 51 -13.05 9.53 -40.78
CA ALA A 51 -12.99 10.97 -40.55
C ALA A 51 -11.84 11.63 -41.35
N LEU A 52 -10.69 10.94 -41.45
CA LEU A 52 -9.55 11.38 -42.28
C LEU A 52 -9.95 11.54 -43.75
N LEU A 53 -10.66 10.56 -44.31
CA LEU A 53 -11.13 10.63 -45.69
C LEU A 53 -12.16 11.73 -45.91
N VAL A 54 -13.11 11.90 -44.99
CA VAL A 54 -14.11 12.98 -45.07
C VAL A 54 -13.44 14.36 -45.02
N ASN A 55 -12.42 14.53 -44.23
CA ASN A 55 -11.67 15.80 -44.16
C ASN A 55 -10.93 16.07 -45.48
N PHE A 56 -10.29 15.06 -46.02
CA PHE A 56 -9.62 15.16 -47.34
C PHE A 56 -10.60 15.57 -48.45
N GLU A 57 -11.76 14.92 -48.54
CA GLU A 57 -12.83 15.28 -49.48
C GLU A 57 -13.30 16.74 -49.33
N ARG A 58 -13.42 17.23 -48.09
CA ARG A 58 -13.84 18.59 -47.81
C ARG A 58 -12.79 19.63 -48.24
N LYS A 59 -11.52 19.38 -47.91
CA LYS A 59 -10.41 20.27 -48.29
C LYS A 59 -10.31 20.38 -49.86
N LEU A 60 -10.54 19.31 -50.57
CA LEU A 60 -10.60 19.30 -52.03
C LEU A 60 -11.80 20.05 -52.62
N ALA A 61 -12.95 20.04 -51.95
CA ALA A 61 -14.16 20.73 -52.42
C ALA A 61 -14.10 22.27 -52.31
N GLY A 62 -13.00 22.84 -51.89
CA GLY A 62 -12.80 24.28 -51.82
C GLY A 62 -13.15 24.87 -50.47
N GLY A 63 -13.09 24.09 -49.41
CA GLY A 63 -13.35 24.51 -48.02
C GLY A 63 -12.25 25.37 -47.38
N GLU A 64 -11.29 25.89 -48.12
CA GLU A 64 -10.23 26.76 -47.59
C GLU A 64 -10.73 28.17 -47.12
N MET A 65 -11.97 28.56 -47.45
CA MET A 65 -12.54 29.85 -47.04
C MET A 65 -13.31 29.80 -45.69
N ALA A 66 -13.36 28.61 -45.07
CA ALA A 66 -13.90 28.45 -43.73
C ALA A 66 -13.05 27.43 -42.95
N ALA A 67 -11.73 27.61 -42.93
CA ALA A 67 -10.91 26.97 -41.93
C ALA A 67 -11.20 27.64 -40.57
N ASP A 68 -12.30 27.25 -39.95
CA ASP A 68 -12.51 27.46 -38.53
C ASP A 68 -11.35 26.77 -37.80
N VAL A 69 -10.65 27.51 -36.95
CA VAL A 69 -9.60 27.00 -36.07
C VAL A 69 -10.12 25.81 -35.25
N ASP A 70 -11.40 25.82 -34.98
CA ASP A 70 -12.16 24.73 -34.31
C ASP A 70 -12.18 23.40 -35.09
N ASP A 71 -12.07 23.43 -36.42
CA ASP A 71 -12.13 22.22 -37.25
C ASP A 71 -10.76 21.51 -37.34
N ASP A 72 -9.66 22.26 -37.32
CA ASP A 72 -8.30 21.71 -37.27
C ASP A 72 -7.99 21.09 -35.89
N GLU A 73 -8.48 21.68 -34.80
CA GLU A 73 -8.38 21.12 -33.45
C GLU A 73 -9.18 19.81 -33.30
N ARG A 74 -10.37 19.72 -33.90
CA ARG A 74 -11.16 18.47 -33.91
C ARG A 74 -10.46 17.35 -34.68
N HIS A 75 -9.81 17.66 -35.80
CA HIS A 75 -9.09 16.66 -36.60
C HIS A 75 -7.81 16.18 -35.95
N GLN A 76 -7.11 17.06 -35.23
CA GLN A 76 -5.99 16.63 -34.37
C GLN A 76 -6.50 15.74 -33.24
N GLY A 77 -7.68 16.04 -32.67
CA GLY A 77 -8.36 15.23 -31.69
C GLY A 77 -8.69 13.82 -32.18
N ASP A 78 -9.23 13.69 -33.40
CA ASP A 78 -9.57 12.39 -34.02
C ASP A 78 -8.30 11.54 -34.29
N ALA A 79 -7.22 12.15 -34.75
CA ALA A 79 -5.96 11.46 -34.99
C ALA A 79 -5.26 11.05 -33.67
N ALA A 80 -5.32 11.90 -32.63
CA ALA A 80 -4.84 11.55 -31.31
C ALA A 80 -5.66 10.43 -30.67
N ALA A 81 -6.98 10.45 -30.86
CA ALA A 81 -7.88 9.38 -30.41
C ALA A 81 -7.57 8.04 -31.11
N HIS A 82 -7.14 8.07 -32.37
CA HIS A 82 -6.65 6.87 -33.06
C HIS A 82 -5.43 6.26 -32.34
N GLY A 83 -4.44 7.08 -31.99
CA GLY A 83 -3.27 6.62 -31.23
C GLY A 83 -3.64 6.04 -29.85
N LEU A 84 -4.59 6.67 -29.14
CA LEU A 84 -5.12 6.16 -27.89
C LEU A 84 -5.78 4.77 -28.05
N HIS A 85 -6.67 4.63 -29.03
CA HIS A 85 -7.39 3.37 -29.24
C HIS A 85 -6.44 2.24 -29.64
N ARG A 86 -5.43 2.49 -30.49
CA ARG A 86 -4.45 1.48 -30.86
C ARG A 86 -3.58 1.06 -29.69
N TRP A 87 -3.18 2.01 -28.85
CA TRP A 87 -2.49 1.69 -27.59
C TRP A 87 -3.34 0.77 -26.68
N GLN A 88 -4.63 1.10 -26.48
CA GLN A 88 -5.57 0.28 -25.68
C GLN A 88 -5.79 -1.12 -26.28
N GLN A 89 -5.67 -1.26 -27.60
CA GLN A 89 -5.83 -2.52 -28.33
C GLN A 89 -4.55 -3.34 -28.40
N GLY A 90 -3.46 -2.85 -27.79
CA GLY A 90 -2.17 -3.56 -27.74
C GLY A 90 -1.33 -3.49 -29.02
N PHE A 91 -1.62 -2.55 -29.93
CA PHE A 91 -0.75 -2.28 -31.07
C PHE A 91 0.61 -1.76 -30.60
N ASP A 92 1.68 -2.12 -31.26
CA ASP A 92 2.94 -1.43 -31.11
C ASP A 92 2.99 -0.16 -32.01
N LEU A 93 3.98 0.71 -31.75
CA LEU A 93 4.13 1.96 -32.50
C LEU A 93 4.40 1.72 -33.98
N GLY A 94 5.08 0.63 -34.33
CA GLY A 94 5.33 0.22 -35.68
C GLY A 94 4.05 -0.21 -36.42
N GLU A 95 3.16 -0.90 -35.72
CA GLU A 95 1.84 -1.28 -36.25
C GLU A 95 0.96 -0.06 -36.50
N VAL A 96 0.93 0.92 -35.59
CA VAL A 96 0.16 2.19 -35.74
C VAL A 96 0.61 2.96 -36.98
N THR A 97 1.92 3.12 -37.16
CA THR A 97 2.47 3.82 -38.33
C THR A 97 2.26 3.07 -39.62
N ARG A 98 2.37 1.74 -39.62
CA ARG A 98 2.18 0.87 -40.81
C ARG A 98 0.71 0.85 -41.24
N GLU A 99 -0.23 0.83 -40.33
CA GLU A 99 -1.66 0.89 -40.60
C GLU A 99 -2.03 2.16 -41.37
N LEU A 100 -1.55 3.33 -40.93
CA LEU A 100 -1.75 4.62 -41.60
C LEU A 100 -1.00 4.66 -42.95
N GLY A 101 0.17 4.02 -43.03
CA GLY A 101 0.90 3.84 -44.28
C GLY A 101 0.09 3.05 -45.34
N ARG A 102 -0.61 1.98 -44.92
CA ARG A 102 -1.51 1.22 -45.83
C ARG A 102 -2.70 2.08 -46.31
N LEU A 103 -3.23 2.96 -45.44
CA LEU A 103 -4.27 3.90 -45.85
C LEU A 103 -3.73 4.86 -46.93
N ASN A 104 -2.53 5.39 -46.70
CA ASN A 104 -1.88 6.28 -47.68
C ASN A 104 -1.74 5.61 -49.05
N GLU A 105 -1.25 4.39 -49.10
CA GLU A 105 -1.15 3.61 -50.36
C GLU A 105 -2.50 3.49 -51.05
N CYS A 106 -3.57 3.13 -50.35
CA CYS A 106 -4.90 2.97 -50.95
C CYS A 106 -5.44 4.29 -51.52
N VAL A 107 -5.23 5.42 -50.84
CA VAL A 107 -5.68 6.72 -51.36
C VAL A 107 -4.86 7.18 -52.53
N VAL A 108 -3.54 6.95 -52.54
CA VAL A 108 -2.67 7.29 -53.67
C VAL A 108 -3.10 6.49 -54.93
N VAL A 109 -3.36 5.20 -54.82
CA VAL A 109 -3.86 4.35 -55.91
C VAL A 109 -5.19 4.90 -56.46
N GLU A 110 -6.15 5.24 -55.60
CA GLU A 110 -7.44 5.80 -56.02
C GLU A 110 -7.30 7.15 -56.76
N LEU A 111 -6.34 8.01 -56.35
CA LEU A 111 -6.01 9.26 -57.02
C LEU A 111 -5.38 9.00 -58.41
N GLU A 112 -4.54 7.99 -58.55
CA GLU A 112 -3.93 7.60 -59.83
C GLU A 112 -4.96 7.01 -60.81
N ASP A 113 -5.86 6.15 -60.29
CA ASP A 113 -6.96 5.59 -61.09
C ASP A 113 -7.89 6.69 -61.59
N TYR A 114 -8.19 7.70 -60.77
CA TYR A 114 -9.00 8.84 -61.19
C TYR A 114 -8.30 9.66 -62.30
N ALA A 115 -7.00 9.92 -62.14
CA ALA A 115 -6.21 10.64 -63.14
C ALA A 115 -6.15 9.88 -64.50
N ALA A 116 -5.97 8.55 -64.45
CA ALA A 116 -5.96 7.71 -65.68
C ALA A 116 -7.32 7.71 -66.38
N ALA A 117 -8.42 7.76 -65.62
CA ALA A 117 -9.77 7.78 -66.21
C ALA A 117 -10.18 9.15 -66.77
N ASN A 118 -9.48 10.24 -66.40
CA ASN A 118 -9.80 11.63 -66.76
C ASN A 118 -8.63 12.32 -67.47
N SER A 119 -8.33 11.92 -68.72
CA SER A 119 -7.15 12.37 -69.50
C SER A 119 -7.10 13.88 -69.81
N GLY A 120 -8.18 14.64 -69.58
CA GLY A 120 -8.24 16.12 -69.70
C GLY A 120 -8.01 16.88 -68.42
N LEU A 121 -7.73 16.22 -67.31
CA LEU A 121 -7.54 16.80 -65.98
C LEU A 121 -6.27 17.66 -65.93
N HIS A 122 -6.36 18.85 -65.35
CA HIS A 122 -5.20 19.69 -65.12
C HIS A 122 -4.20 19.06 -64.14
N LEU A 123 -2.91 18.97 -64.55
CA LEU A 123 -1.86 18.43 -63.66
C LEU A 123 -1.76 19.12 -62.31
N ALA A 124 -2.08 20.43 -62.27
CA ALA A 124 -2.11 21.22 -61.05
C ALA A 124 -3.14 20.71 -60.03
N VAL A 125 -4.30 20.22 -60.45
CA VAL A 125 -5.34 19.64 -59.59
C VAL A 125 -4.87 18.39 -58.86
N MET A 126 -4.21 17.49 -59.61
CA MET A 126 -3.65 16.28 -59.05
C MET A 126 -2.45 16.54 -58.13
N ALA A 127 -1.60 17.52 -58.48
CA ALA A 127 -0.50 17.93 -57.65
C ALA A 127 -1.00 18.49 -56.29
N GLU A 128 -2.01 19.30 -56.36
CA GLU A 128 -2.64 19.89 -55.17
C GLU A 128 -3.33 18.81 -54.31
N ALA A 129 -4.08 17.92 -54.91
CA ALA A 129 -4.75 16.82 -54.17
C ALA A 129 -3.72 15.92 -53.46
N ARG A 130 -2.60 15.58 -54.12
CA ARG A 130 -1.51 14.81 -53.48
C ARG A 130 -0.86 15.60 -52.35
N ARG A 131 -0.66 16.91 -52.50
CA ARG A 131 -0.08 17.78 -51.47
C ARG A 131 -0.99 17.83 -50.21
N ILE A 132 -2.29 18.05 -50.41
CA ILE A 132 -3.28 18.09 -49.34
C ILE A 132 -3.31 16.74 -48.61
N TRP A 133 -3.38 15.64 -49.33
CA TRP A 133 -3.39 14.31 -48.74
C TRP A 133 -2.11 13.98 -47.98
N ALA A 134 -0.95 14.24 -48.58
CA ALA A 134 0.34 13.98 -47.95
C ALA A 134 0.51 14.75 -46.64
N GLN A 135 0.11 16.03 -46.61
CA GLN A 135 0.14 16.84 -45.41
C GLN A 135 -0.80 16.25 -44.35
N GLN A 136 -2.04 15.97 -44.69
CA GLN A 136 -3.04 15.45 -43.76
C GLN A 136 -2.66 14.06 -43.20
N CYS A 137 -2.13 13.19 -44.03
CA CYS A 137 -1.63 11.88 -43.63
C CYS A 137 -0.44 12.01 -42.66
N GLY A 138 0.49 12.94 -42.96
CA GLY A 138 1.63 13.24 -42.09
C GLY A 138 1.20 13.77 -40.74
N ASP A 139 0.26 14.71 -40.70
CA ASP A 139 -0.28 15.28 -39.48
C ASP A 139 -1.00 14.19 -38.66
N ALA A 140 -1.78 13.33 -39.27
CA ALA A 140 -2.47 12.21 -38.63
C ALA A 140 -1.49 11.19 -38.02
N ILE A 141 -0.43 10.84 -38.73
CA ILE A 141 0.63 9.95 -38.24
C ILE A 141 1.31 10.62 -37.03
N SER A 142 1.70 11.88 -37.16
CA SER A 142 2.38 12.63 -36.10
C SER A 142 1.53 12.71 -34.81
N ALA A 143 0.25 13.07 -34.95
CA ALA A 143 -0.66 13.16 -33.80
C ALA A 143 -0.88 11.80 -33.14
N SER A 144 -1.12 10.73 -33.94
CA SER A 144 -1.33 9.37 -33.43
C SER A 144 -0.09 8.83 -32.70
N VAL A 145 1.09 9.04 -33.28
CA VAL A 145 2.39 8.62 -32.69
C VAL A 145 2.68 9.39 -31.41
N SER A 146 2.45 10.71 -31.41
CA SER A 146 2.66 11.55 -30.23
C SER A 146 1.78 11.13 -29.07
N GLN A 147 0.50 10.88 -29.33
CA GLN A 147 -0.45 10.43 -28.32
C GLN A 147 -0.11 9.04 -27.78
N TYR A 148 0.23 8.10 -28.66
CA TYR A 148 0.68 6.78 -28.28
C TYR A 148 1.91 6.83 -27.36
N PHE A 149 2.91 7.63 -27.75
CA PHE A 149 4.14 7.77 -26.98
C PHE A 149 3.91 8.40 -25.61
N GLN A 150 3.03 9.43 -25.51
CA GLN A 150 2.67 10.03 -24.24
C GLN A 150 2.02 9.01 -23.29
N LEU A 151 1.11 8.19 -23.79
CA LEU A 151 0.45 7.16 -22.99
C LEU A 151 1.45 6.10 -22.49
N GLN A 152 2.35 5.67 -23.36
CA GLN A 152 3.42 4.72 -23.00
C GLN A 152 4.36 5.31 -21.93
N GLN A 153 4.68 6.62 -22.01
CA GLN A 153 5.46 7.29 -20.97
C GLN A 153 4.73 7.37 -19.63
N ILE A 154 3.43 7.66 -19.64
CA ILE A 154 2.61 7.71 -18.43
C ILE A 154 2.58 6.34 -17.75
N GLU A 155 2.34 5.27 -18.52
CA GLU A 155 2.32 3.89 -18.03
C GLU A 155 3.68 3.49 -17.43
N ALA A 156 4.78 3.73 -18.17
CA ALA A 156 6.13 3.44 -17.67
C ALA A 156 6.46 4.22 -16.39
N SER A 157 6.05 5.50 -16.31
CA SER A 157 6.27 6.34 -15.13
C SER A 157 5.45 5.86 -13.92
N SER A 158 4.24 5.33 -14.15
CA SER A 158 3.43 4.71 -13.08
C SER A 158 4.12 3.46 -12.53
N HIS A 159 4.55 2.55 -13.38
CA HIS A 159 5.27 1.33 -12.97
C HIS A 159 6.56 1.63 -12.20
N ILE A 160 7.31 2.67 -12.61
CA ILE A 160 8.52 3.09 -11.89
C ILE A 160 8.16 3.57 -10.48
N ARG A 161 7.11 4.39 -10.32
CA ARG A 161 6.65 4.84 -8.99
C ARG A 161 6.22 3.70 -8.11
N ASP A 162 5.47 2.74 -8.65
CA ASP A 162 5.01 1.56 -7.91
C ASP A 162 6.21 0.73 -7.41
N LEU A 163 7.23 0.55 -8.27
CA LEU A 163 8.47 -0.14 -7.90
C LEU A 163 9.28 0.64 -6.85
N GLU A 164 9.39 1.96 -6.99
CA GLU A 164 10.08 2.81 -6.01
C GLU A 164 9.39 2.73 -4.65
N GLN A 165 8.06 2.75 -4.63
CA GLN A 165 7.26 2.62 -3.41
C GLN A 165 7.44 1.26 -2.75
N ALA A 166 7.42 0.17 -3.53
CA ALA A 166 7.68 -1.18 -3.03
C ALA A 166 9.11 -1.33 -2.46
N LEU A 167 10.11 -0.76 -3.16
CA LEU A 167 11.49 -0.76 -2.68
C LEU A 167 11.66 0.06 -1.40
N GLN A 168 10.96 1.19 -1.27
CA GLN A 168 10.99 1.99 -0.06
C GLN A 168 10.39 1.22 1.12
N SER A 169 9.22 0.62 0.95
CA SER A 169 8.58 -0.21 1.98
C SER A 169 9.46 -1.38 2.43
N LEU A 170 10.15 -2.05 1.48
CA LEU A 170 11.11 -3.10 1.82
C LEU A 170 12.29 -2.60 2.65
N ARG A 171 12.85 -1.42 2.32
CA ARG A 171 13.95 -0.81 3.09
C ARG A 171 13.51 -0.47 4.51
N GLU A 172 12.33 0.07 4.68
CA GLU A 172 11.76 0.40 5.99
C GLU A 172 11.58 -0.86 6.84
N LEU A 173 11.03 -1.94 6.28
CA LEU A 173 10.93 -3.24 6.97
C LEU A 173 12.29 -3.82 7.35
N GLU A 174 13.31 -3.70 6.48
CA GLU A 174 14.66 -4.13 6.80
C GLU A 174 15.30 -3.30 7.91
N GLN A 175 15.09 -1.99 7.92
CA GLN A 175 15.57 -1.10 8.97
C GLN A 175 14.89 -1.39 10.31
N GLU A 176 13.56 -1.55 10.34
CA GLU A 176 12.83 -1.95 11.54
C GLU A 176 13.37 -3.29 12.09
N ARG A 177 13.55 -4.27 11.21
CA ARG A 177 14.13 -5.56 11.57
C ARG A 177 15.54 -5.43 12.16
N ALA A 178 16.40 -4.63 11.52
CA ALA A 178 17.78 -4.43 12.00
C ALA A 178 17.79 -3.74 13.38
N SER A 179 16.94 -2.74 13.61
CA SER A 179 16.83 -2.05 14.90
C SER A 179 16.40 -2.98 16.03
N LEU A 180 15.41 -3.84 15.79
CA LEU A 180 14.96 -4.86 16.74
C LEU A 180 16.07 -5.86 17.10
N TRP A 181 16.84 -6.32 16.13
CA TRP A 181 17.97 -7.21 16.36
C TRP A 181 19.11 -6.53 17.15
N GLN A 182 19.41 -5.25 16.85
CA GLN A 182 20.38 -4.46 17.61
C GLN A 182 19.95 -4.33 19.07
N GLN A 183 18.68 -4.04 19.32
CA GLN A 183 18.14 -3.90 20.67
C GLN A 183 18.19 -5.24 21.42
N ALA A 184 17.76 -6.34 20.79
CA ALA A 184 17.85 -7.68 21.39
C ALA A 184 19.29 -8.03 21.77
N ALA A 185 20.25 -7.77 20.89
CA ALA A 185 21.67 -8.02 21.14
C ALA A 185 22.23 -7.15 22.26
N HIS A 186 21.79 -5.89 22.36
CA HIS A 186 22.17 -4.99 23.44
C HIS A 186 21.68 -5.50 24.79
N ASP A 187 20.42 -5.89 24.89
CA ASP A 187 19.78 -6.35 26.14
C ASP A 187 20.36 -7.70 26.61
N LEU A 188 20.61 -8.61 25.66
CA LEU A 188 21.31 -9.87 25.96
C LEU A 188 22.72 -9.60 26.49
N ARG A 189 23.48 -8.67 25.89
CA ARG A 189 24.85 -8.34 26.34
C ARG A 189 24.83 -7.70 27.71
N GLY A 190 23.87 -6.83 28.02
CA GLY A 190 23.67 -6.23 29.33
C GLY A 190 23.41 -7.29 30.42
N SER A 191 22.46 -8.20 30.16
CA SER A 191 22.11 -9.28 31.08
C SER A 191 23.29 -10.24 31.31
N LEU A 192 24.03 -10.62 30.26
CA LEU A 192 25.25 -11.44 30.38
C LEU A 192 26.36 -10.72 31.17
N GLY A 193 26.51 -9.41 31.02
CA GLY A 193 27.43 -8.61 31.78
C GLY A 193 27.16 -8.64 33.30
N VAL A 194 25.88 -8.55 33.65
CA VAL A 194 25.46 -8.70 35.07
C VAL A 194 25.75 -10.10 35.59
N VAL A 195 25.44 -11.15 34.85
CA VAL A 195 25.72 -12.54 35.21
C VAL A 195 27.23 -12.74 35.42
N ALA A 196 28.06 -12.25 34.52
CA ALA A 196 29.51 -12.33 34.65
C ALA A 196 30.06 -11.60 35.89
N THR A 197 29.53 -10.39 36.17
CA THR A 197 29.91 -9.59 37.35
C THR A 197 29.53 -10.29 38.65
N VAL A 198 28.28 -10.81 38.71
CA VAL A 198 27.77 -11.55 39.87
C VAL A 198 28.55 -12.82 40.12
N THR A 199 28.89 -13.56 39.05
CA THR A 199 29.68 -14.79 39.14
C THR A 199 31.09 -14.50 39.67
N ALA A 200 31.73 -13.42 39.18
CA ALA A 200 33.04 -12.97 39.69
C ALA A 200 32.97 -12.55 41.18
N GLY A 201 31.84 -11.89 41.59
CA GLY A 201 31.59 -11.53 42.97
C GLY A 201 31.43 -12.75 43.90
N LEU A 202 30.76 -13.80 43.44
CA LEU A 202 30.56 -15.08 44.16
C LEU A 202 31.89 -15.84 44.31
N ALA A 203 32.76 -15.77 43.30
CA ALA A 203 34.09 -16.41 43.33
C ALA A 203 35.08 -15.67 44.23
N SER A 204 34.78 -14.46 44.67
CA SER A 204 35.69 -13.67 45.52
C SER A 204 35.81 -14.26 46.94
N PRO A 205 37.06 -14.50 47.42
CA PRO A 205 37.28 -15.00 48.76
C PRO A 205 36.84 -14.02 49.88
N LYS A 206 36.63 -12.75 49.52
CA LYS A 206 36.22 -11.68 50.43
C LYS A 206 34.68 -11.54 50.54
N ALA A 207 33.92 -12.31 49.80
CA ALA A 207 32.46 -12.24 49.85
C ALA A 207 31.93 -12.86 51.14
N SER A 208 31.25 -12.05 52.00
CA SER A 208 30.58 -12.51 53.21
C SER A 208 29.32 -13.34 52.82
N GLU A 209 28.82 -14.18 53.75
CA GLU A 209 27.60 -14.96 53.55
C GLU A 209 26.38 -14.12 53.13
N PRO A 210 26.10 -12.95 53.77
CA PRO A 210 24.99 -12.07 53.33
C PRO A 210 25.21 -11.55 51.92
N MET A 211 26.45 -11.25 51.48
CA MET A 211 26.78 -10.80 50.13
C MET A 211 26.58 -11.93 49.13
N ARG A 212 26.98 -13.17 49.45
CA ARG A 212 26.77 -14.35 48.61
C ARG A 212 25.27 -14.61 48.38
N GLY A 213 24.47 -14.52 49.45
CA GLY A 213 23.03 -14.63 49.31
C GLY A 213 22.39 -13.53 48.41
N GLY A 214 22.92 -12.29 48.51
CA GLY A 214 22.54 -11.20 47.60
C GLY A 214 22.92 -11.50 46.14
N PHE A 215 24.12 -11.97 45.89
CA PHE A 215 24.59 -12.33 44.53
C PHE A 215 23.80 -13.51 43.93
N LEU A 216 23.44 -14.53 44.70
CA LEU A 216 22.60 -15.62 44.24
C LEU A 216 21.20 -15.15 43.83
N ARG A 217 20.57 -14.32 44.63
CA ARG A 217 19.27 -13.75 44.24
C ARG A 217 19.35 -12.88 42.98
N LEU A 218 20.44 -12.11 42.82
CA LEU A 218 20.64 -11.29 41.64
C LEU A 218 20.91 -12.16 40.39
N LEU A 219 21.64 -13.28 40.56
CA LEU A 219 21.91 -14.24 39.48
C LEU A 219 20.61 -14.90 39.02
N ASP A 220 19.82 -15.42 39.98
CA ASP A 220 18.53 -16.07 39.68
C ASP A 220 17.58 -15.13 38.90
N ARG A 221 17.47 -13.88 39.35
CA ARG A 221 16.64 -12.88 38.67
C ARG A 221 17.14 -12.58 37.25
N ASN A 222 18.45 -12.47 37.05
CA ASN A 222 19.01 -12.17 35.72
C ASN A 222 18.92 -13.37 34.77
N VAL A 223 19.09 -14.61 35.26
CA VAL A 223 18.89 -15.81 34.45
C VAL A 223 17.43 -15.93 34.01
N GLY A 224 16.49 -15.65 34.91
CA GLY A 224 15.06 -15.55 34.56
C GLY A 224 14.78 -14.51 33.49
N SER A 225 15.31 -13.29 33.64
CA SER A 225 15.17 -12.22 32.66
C SER A 225 15.76 -12.58 31.30
N LEU A 226 16.94 -13.26 31.30
CA LEU A 226 17.59 -13.72 30.05
C LEU A 226 16.78 -14.79 29.35
N SER A 227 16.17 -15.72 30.10
CA SER A 227 15.26 -16.72 29.55
C SER A 227 14.02 -16.10 28.90
N HIS A 228 13.43 -15.07 29.52
CA HIS A 228 12.32 -14.30 28.95
C HIS A 228 12.71 -13.60 27.66
N LEU A 229 13.84 -12.89 27.66
CA LEU A 229 14.39 -12.23 26.46
C LEU A 229 14.60 -13.19 25.30
N LEU A 230 15.18 -14.37 25.59
CA LEU A 230 15.43 -15.39 24.54
C LEU A 230 14.10 -15.92 23.95
N ASN A 231 13.11 -16.16 24.80
CA ASN A 231 11.77 -16.54 24.35
C ASN A 231 11.10 -15.46 23.50
N ASP A 232 11.26 -14.19 23.87
CA ASP A 232 10.72 -13.07 23.13
C ASP A 232 11.38 -12.92 21.76
N VAL A 233 12.70 -12.98 21.68
CA VAL A 233 13.45 -12.94 20.42
C VAL A 233 13.08 -14.11 19.50
N THR A 234 12.99 -15.33 20.06
CA THR A 234 12.63 -16.52 19.28
C THR A 234 11.20 -16.41 18.73
N SER A 235 10.30 -15.87 19.50
CA SER A 235 8.91 -15.67 19.09
C SER A 235 8.76 -14.56 18.06
N LEU A 236 9.49 -13.45 18.24
CA LEU A 236 9.53 -12.38 17.24
C LEU A 236 10.06 -12.91 15.90
N ALA A 237 11.11 -13.72 15.93
CA ALA A 237 11.65 -14.36 14.72
C ALA A 237 10.63 -15.27 14.03
N ARG A 238 9.83 -16.04 14.79
CA ARG A 238 8.75 -16.88 14.23
C ARG A 238 7.61 -16.07 13.64
N LEU A 239 7.18 -15.00 14.34
CA LEU A 239 6.16 -14.08 13.87
C LEU A 239 6.59 -13.37 12.58
N GLN A 240 7.84 -12.88 12.50
CA GLN A 240 8.40 -12.25 11.31
C GLN A 240 8.57 -13.22 10.13
N GLY A 241 8.86 -14.48 10.43
CA GLY A 241 8.97 -15.54 9.41
C GLY A 241 7.63 -16.06 8.88
N GLY A 242 6.50 -15.55 9.37
CA GLY A 242 5.17 -16.07 9.00
C GLY A 242 4.93 -17.52 9.43
N LEU A 243 5.73 -18.00 10.39
CA LEU A 243 5.68 -19.41 10.85
C LEU A 243 4.66 -19.62 11.98
N GLU A 244 4.07 -18.55 12.50
CA GLU A 244 3.02 -18.65 13.50
C GLU A 244 1.63 -18.54 12.84
N HIS A 245 0.80 -19.55 13.06
CA HIS A 245 -0.58 -19.61 12.60
C HIS A 245 -1.53 -19.34 13.77
N ARG A 246 -2.72 -18.80 13.46
CA ARG A 246 -3.82 -18.71 14.42
C ARG A 246 -4.32 -20.12 14.78
N ASN A 247 -4.45 -20.40 16.07
CA ASN A 247 -5.17 -21.59 16.56
C ASN A 247 -6.49 -21.11 17.18
N LEU A 248 -7.52 -21.04 16.36
CA LEU A 248 -8.83 -20.50 16.76
C LEU A 248 -9.66 -21.61 17.41
N GLU A 249 -10.06 -21.38 18.65
CA GLU A 249 -10.89 -22.27 19.43
C GLU A 249 -11.95 -21.43 20.19
N LEU A 250 -13.03 -22.09 20.64
CA LEU A 250 -13.97 -21.44 21.56
C LEU A 250 -13.35 -21.37 22.96
N VAL A 251 -12.99 -20.18 23.39
CA VAL A 251 -12.31 -19.94 24.66
C VAL A 251 -13.10 -18.96 25.54
N ASP A 252 -12.98 -19.11 26.86
CA ASP A 252 -13.43 -18.08 27.79
C ASP A 252 -12.28 -17.10 28.05
N ALA A 253 -12.32 -15.95 27.37
CA ALA A 253 -11.29 -14.93 27.50
C ALA A 253 -11.18 -14.37 28.93
N ALA A 254 -12.29 -14.27 29.67
CA ALA A 254 -12.28 -13.80 31.04
C ALA A 254 -11.53 -14.80 31.96
N ALA A 255 -11.73 -16.09 31.76
CA ALA A 255 -11.02 -17.13 32.53
C ALA A 255 -9.51 -17.12 32.23
N VAL A 256 -9.12 -16.96 30.94
CA VAL A 256 -7.69 -16.87 30.52
C VAL A 256 -7.00 -15.68 31.17
N LEU A 257 -7.65 -14.51 31.18
CA LEU A 257 -7.09 -13.27 31.73
C LEU A 257 -7.09 -13.28 33.27
N GLY A 258 -8.12 -13.85 33.90
CA GLY A 258 -8.18 -14.03 35.34
C GLY A 258 -7.04 -14.91 35.85
N ALA A 259 -6.84 -16.08 35.24
CA ALA A 259 -5.72 -16.98 35.56
C ALA A 259 -4.35 -16.32 35.36
N LEU A 260 -4.18 -15.51 34.29
CA LEU A 260 -2.96 -14.74 34.09
C LEU A 260 -2.70 -13.76 35.24
N CYS A 261 -3.74 -13.03 35.69
CA CYS A 261 -3.61 -12.11 36.81
C CYS A 261 -3.23 -12.81 38.11
N GLU A 262 -3.78 -14.00 38.36
CA GLU A 262 -3.41 -14.84 39.53
C GLU A 262 -1.93 -15.24 39.46
N ASP A 263 -1.45 -15.70 38.29
CA ASP A 263 -0.05 -16.10 38.09
C ASP A 263 0.94 -14.94 38.27
N LEU A 264 0.56 -13.71 37.88
CA LEU A 264 1.41 -12.53 37.99
C LEU A 264 1.25 -11.75 39.32
N GLN A 265 0.31 -12.17 40.18
CA GLN A 265 0.10 -11.54 41.48
C GLN A 265 1.38 -11.46 42.35
N PRO A 266 2.22 -12.52 42.45
CA PRO A 266 3.45 -12.45 43.25
C PRO A 266 4.41 -11.37 42.71
N HIS A 267 4.54 -11.21 41.40
CA HIS A 267 5.41 -10.20 40.77
C HIS A 267 4.98 -8.77 41.14
N ALA A 268 3.67 -8.49 41.17
CA ALA A 268 3.15 -7.21 41.56
C ALA A 268 3.39 -6.96 43.06
N GLN A 269 3.16 -7.98 43.92
CA GLN A 269 3.33 -7.91 45.37
C GLN A 269 4.81 -7.66 45.76
N GLU A 270 5.76 -8.30 45.11
CA GLU A 270 7.20 -8.06 45.33
C GLU A 270 7.60 -6.58 45.14
N ARG A 271 6.85 -5.85 44.25
CA ARG A 271 7.04 -4.43 43.99
C ARG A 271 6.13 -3.51 44.84
N GLY A 272 5.32 -4.08 45.72
CA GLY A 272 4.35 -3.31 46.54
C GLY A 272 3.19 -2.74 45.71
N LEU A 273 2.88 -3.34 44.56
CA LEU A 273 1.81 -2.92 43.67
C LEU A 273 0.59 -3.85 43.80
N TYR A 274 -0.60 -3.31 43.58
CA TYR A 274 -1.77 -4.15 43.37
C TYR A 274 -1.88 -4.61 41.92
N LEU A 275 -2.38 -5.82 41.69
CA LEU A 275 -2.84 -6.31 40.38
C LEU A 275 -4.29 -6.73 40.53
N LYS A 276 -5.21 -6.13 39.81
CA LYS A 276 -6.65 -6.42 39.90
C LYS A 276 -7.17 -6.89 38.53
N PHE A 277 -8.02 -7.93 38.58
CA PHE A 277 -8.82 -8.31 37.43
C PHE A 277 -10.24 -7.76 37.62
N ASN A 278 -10.71 -6.99 36.61
CA ASN A 278 -12.03 -6.37 36.57
C ASN A 278 -12.73 -6.75 35.24
N GLY A 279 -12.94 -8.04 35.03
CA GLY A 279 -13.62 -8.56 33.87
C GLY A 279 -15.04 -9.06 34.15
N VAL A 280 -15.77 -9.38 33.10
CA VAL A 280 -17.07 -10.09 33.20
C VAL A 280 -16.86 -11.50 33.73
N ALA A 281 -17.92 -12.11 34.29
CA ALA A 281 -17.82 -13.47 34.84
C ALA A 281 -17.44 -14.56 33.86
N ALA A 282 -17.86 -14.41 32.59
CA ALA A 282 -17.47 -15.26 31.47
C ALA A 282 -17.55 -14.45 30.17
N LEU A 283 -16.59 -14.68 29.26
CA LEU A 283 -16.52 -14.04 27.97
C LEU A 283 -16.18 -15.09 26.89
N PRO A 284 -17.19 -15.87 26.44
CA PRO A 284 -16.96 -16.86 25.40
C PRO A 284 -16.75 -16.18 24.05
N VAL A 285 -15.60 -16.43 23.43
CA VAL A 285 -15.18 -15.89 22.14
C VAL A 285 -14.47 -16.97 21.33
N GLU A 286 -14.50 -16.87 20.03
CA GLU A 286 -13.59 -17.61 19.17
C GLU A 286 -12.23 -16.87 19.18
N GLY A 287 -11.15 -17.57 19.51
CA GLY A 287 -9.85 -16.94 19.63
C GLY A 287 -8.73 -17.90 19.94
N ASP A 288 -7.51 -17.38 19.94
CA ASP A 288 -6.29 -18.10 20.32
C ASP A 288 -5.93 -17.76 21.76
N ALA A 289 -6.23 -18.68 22.68
CA ALA A 289 -6.00 -18.49 24.11
C ALA A 289 -4.52 -18.21 24.42
N VAL A 290 -3.60 -18.88 23.73
CA VAL A 290 -2.16 -18.75 23.96
C VAL A 290 -1.67 -17.35 23.54
N LYS A 291 -2.09 -16.88 22.37
CA LYS A 291 -1.69 -15.56 21.85
C LYS A 291 -2.36 -14.43 22.63
N THR A 292 -3.63 -14.57 22.96
CA THR A 292 -4.37 -13.62 23.82
C THR A 292 -3.70 -13.48 25.19
N ARG A 293 -3.39 -14.61 25.83
CA ARG A 293 -2.65 -14.62 27.12
C ARG A 293 -1.30 -13.92 26.97
N ARG A 294 -0.59 -14.16 25.86
CA ARG A 294 0.73 -13.58 25.61
C ARG A 294 0.69 -12.07 25.40
N ILE A 295 -0.32 -11.55 24.68
CA ILE A 295 -0.58 -10.10 24.56
C ILE A 295 -0.76 -9.50 25.96
N ALA A 296 -1.69 -10.05 26.73
CA ALA A 296 -1.99 -9.56 28.06
C ALA A 296 -0.77 -9.64 29.00
N GLN A 297 -0.01 -10.73 28.98
CA GLN A 297 1.19 -10.94 29.78
C GLN A 297 2.25 -9.86 29.50
N ASN A 298 2.53 -9.56 28.22
CA ASN A 298 3.48 -8.53 27.83
C ASN A 298 3.04 -7.15 28.35
N LEU A 299 1.77 -6.81 28.20
CA LEU A 299 1.23 -5.54 28.68
C LEU A 299 1.28 -5.43 30.22
N VAL A 300 0.87 -6.48 30.93
CA VAL A 300 0.84 -6.48 32.42
C VAL A 300 2.26 -6.44 32.99
N ILE A 301 3.22 -7.20 32.43
CA ILE A 301 4.61 -7.16 32.87
C ILE A 301 5.22 -5.77 32.65
N ASN A 302 4.95 -5.14 31.50
CA ASN A 302 5.36 -3.76 31.24
C ASN A 302 4.73 -2.79 32.25
N ALA A 303 3.42 -2.88 32.49
CA ALA A 303 2.73 -2.04 33.47
C ALA A 303 3.32 -2.18 34.88
N ILE A 304 3.59 -3.43 35.34
CA ILE A 304 4.24 -3.67 36.66
C ILE A 304 5.67 -3.10 36.67
N LYS A 305 6.41 -3.20 35.53
CA LYS A 305 7.79 -2.71 35.41
C LYS A 305 7.89 -1.20 35.56
N TYR A 306 6.97 -0.44 34.96
CA TYR A 306 7.04 1.02 34.94
C TYR A 306 6.26 1.72 36.04
N THR A 307 5.32 1.04 36.70
CA THR A 307 4.58 1.59 37.84
C THR A 307 5.46 1.57 39.09
N ARG A 308 5.55 2.72 39.78
CA ARG A 308 6.31 2.88 41.05
C ARG A 308 5.44 2.75 42.26
N SER A 309 4.19 3.21 42.21
CA SER A 309 3.22 3.19 43.31
C SER A 309 1.82 3.03 42.73
N GLY A 310 0.91 2.43 43.50
CA GLY A 310 -0.43 2.10 43.02
C GLY A 310 -0.50 0.71 42.48
N GLY A 311 -0.82 0.52 41.17
CA GLY A 311 -0.87 -0.82 40.61
C GLY A 311 -1.43 -0.88 39.18
N VAL A 312 -1.83 -2.09 38.79
CA VAL A 312 -2.30 -2.44 37.43
C VAL A 312 -3.71 -3.03 37.53
N THR A 313 -4.56 -2.65 36.59
CA THR A 313 -5.91 -3.22 36.44
C THR A 313 -6.03 -3.82 35.03
N VAL A 314 -6.48 -5.06 34.99
CA VAL A 314 -6.79 -5.77 33.74
C VAL A 314 -8.30 -5.89 33.62
N SER A 315 -8.88 -5.42 32.54
CA SER A 315 -10.33 -5.45 32.29
C SER A 315 -10.63 -6.15 30.97
N CYS A 316 -11.77 -6.80 30.87
CA CYS A 316 -12.26 -7.35 29.62
C CYS A 316 -13.80 -7.34 29.57
N GLY A 317 -14.35 -7.26 28.37
CA GLY A 317 -15.79 -7.24 28.17
C GLY A 317 -16.19 -6.96 26.74
N ASP A 318 -17.48 -6.76 26.52
CA ASP A 318 -18.04 -6.40 25.21
C ASP A 318 -17.86 -4.92 24.92
N CYS A 319 -17.66 -4.57 23.64
CA CYS A 319 -17.59 -3.18 23.23
C CYS A 319 -18.96 -2.50 23.35
N ALA A 320 -19.04 -1.41 24.17
CA ALA A 320 -20.29 -0.69 24.45
C ALA A 320 -20.87 0.11 23.26
N SER A 321 -20.14 0.27 22.16
CA SER A 321 -20.49 1.17 21.04
C SER A 321 -21.16 0.47 19.84
N GLY A 322 -22.00 -0.55 20.11
CA GLY A 322 -22.83 -1.16 19.04
C GLY A 322 -22.10 -2.16 18.12
N ASP A 323 -20.83 -2.30 18.24
CA ASP A 323 -20.05 -3.34 17.55
C ASP A 323 -20.09 -4.64 18.37
N MET A 324 -21.17 -5.38 18.21
CA MET A 324 -21.40 -6.68 18.88
C MET A 324 -20.43 -7.77 18.40
N GLU A 325 -19.60 -7.48 17.38
CA GLU A 325 -18.65 -8.43 16.78
C GLU A 325 -17.27 -8.35 17.42
N ARG A 326 -17.01 -7.35 18.30
CA ARG A 326 -15.71 -7.19 18.97
C ARG A 326 -15.83 -7.22 20.48
N TRP A 327 -14.76 -7.67 21.12
CA TRP A 327 -14.56 -7.59 22.57
C TRP A 327 -13.26 -6.88 22.88
N PHE A 328 -13.11 -6.35 24.09
CA PHE A 328 -11.89 -5.65 24.49
C PHE A 328 -11.14 -6.36 25.61
N LEU A 329 -9.82 -6.27 25.53
CA LEU A 329 -8.85 -6.49 26.59
C LEU A 329 -8.21 -5.14 26.90
N GLU A 330 -8.25 -4.73 28.17
CA GLU A 330 -7.69 -3.46 28.62
C GLU A 330 -6.72 -3.67 29.77
N VAL A 331 -5.55 -3.06 29.71
CA VAL A 331 -4.55 -3.03 30.79
C VAL A 331 -4.25 -1.59 31.10
N SER A 332 -4.60 -1.17 32.34
CA SER A 332 -4.42 0.19 32.86
C SER A 332 -3.45 0.18 34.01
N ASP A 333 -2.47 1.07 34.04
CA ASP A 333 -1.52 1.27 35.13
C ASP A 333 -1.63 2.69 35.71
N THR A 334 -1.14 2.86 36.91
CA THR A 334 -1.03 4.15 37.60
C THR A 334 0.41 4.68 37.59
N GLY A 335 1.15 4.37 36.57
CA GLY A 335 2.55 4.77 36.38
C GLY A 335 2.73 6.22 35.97
N PRO A 336 3.95 6.63 35.58
CA PRO A 336 4.26 8.01 35.23
C PRO A 336 3.68 8.43 33.84
N GLY A 337 3.11 7.52 33.09
CA GLY A 337 2.72 7.75 31.68
C GLY A 337 3.91 7.84 30.73
N PHE A 338 3.64 7.88 29.42
CA PHE A 338 4.69 7.90 28.38
C PHE A 338 5.34 9.27 28.13
N HIS A 339 4.81 10.35 28.72
CA HIS A 339 5.23 11.74 28.42
C HIS A 339 6.61 12.13 28.96
N ALA A 340 7.32 11.24 29.63
CA ALA A 340 8.60 11.55 30.28
C ALA A 340 9.75 10.55 30.00
N GLY A 341 9.74 9.80 28.91
CA GLY A 341 10.76 8.81 28.63
C GLY A 341 10.94 8.45 27.15
N PRO A 342 11.86 7.52 26.84
CA PRO A 342 12.22 7.13 25.45
C PRO A 342 11.08 6.54 24.60
N GLY A 343 9.90 6.35 25.12
CA GLY A 343 8.69 5.93 24.40
C GLY A 343 7.72 7.05 24.05
N SER A 344 8.03 8.31 24.41
CA SER A 344 7.11 9.45 24.26
C SER A 344 6.72 9.73 22.79
N GLN A 345 7.61 9.47 21.83
CA GLN A 345 7.34 9.65 20.39
C GLN A 345 6.36 8.61 19.87
N LEU A 346 6.50 7.34 20.29
CA LEU A 346 5.58 6.27 19.91
C LEU A 346 4.20 6.48 20.56
N ALA A 347 4.16 6.96 21.80
CA ALA A 347 2.92 7.31 22.48
C ALA A 347 2.22 8.49 21.82
N GLY A 348 2.95 9.54 21.42
CA GLY A 348 2.41 10.68 20.70
C GLY A 348 1.83 10.29 19.36
N ALA A 349 2.53 9.46 18.59
CA ALA A 349 2.06 8.95 17.29
C ALA A 349 0.80 8.06 17.43
N LEU A 350 0.73 7.23 18.47
CA LEU A 350 -0.45 6.40 18.76
C LEU A 350 -1.63 7.21 19.28
N GLU A 351 -1.39 8.26 20.10
CA GLU A 351 -2.44 9.20 20.53
C GLU A 351 -2.99 10.01 19.35
N GLU A 352 -2.14 10.57 18.50
CA GLU A 352 -2.56 11.28 17.28
C GLU A 352 -3.37 10.38 16.36
N ALA A 353 -2.93 9.13 16.17
CA ALA A 353 -3.64 8.16 15.37
C ALA A 353 -5.01 7.79 15.96
N THR A 354 -5.08 7.63 17.29
CA THR A 354 -6.32 7.32 18.00
C THR A 354 -7.30 8.50 17.93
N ASP A 355 -6.81 9.73 18.05
CA ASP A 355 -7.64 10.94 17.98
C ASP A 355 -8.09 11.22 16.52
N GLN A 356 -7.24 10.99 15.52
CA GLN A 356 -7.63 11.04 14.11
C GLN A 356 -8.70 9.99 13.77
N ALA A 357 -8.57 8.76 14.26
CA ALA A 357 -9.57 7.71 14.08
C ALA A 357 -10.92 8.08 14.73
N LYS A 358 -10.90 8.68 15.94
CA LYS A 358 -12.12 9.18 16.61
C LYS A 358 -12.77 10.34 15.86
N GLN A 359 -11.97 11.25 15.28
CA GLN A 359 -12.45 12.39 14.52
C GLN A 359 -13.08 11.96 13.19
N VAL A 360 -12.47 10.97 12.51
CA VAL A 360 -13.03 10.36 11.28
C VAL A 360 -14.35 9.63 11.56
N VAL A 361 -14.48 8.96 12.72
CA VAL A 361 -15.75 8.32 13.13
C VAL A 361 -16.83 9.36 13.48
N ALA A 362 -16.44 10.49 14.05
CA ALA A 362 -17.37 11.60 14.36
C ALA A 362 -17.87 12.32 13.10
N ASP A 363 -17.03 12.48 12.08
CA ASP A 363 -17.37 13.12 10.80
C ASP A 363 -18.13 12.15 9.83
N HIS A 364 -18.05 10.84 10.04
CA HIS A 364 -18.66 9.80 9.20
C HIS A 364 -19.85 9.10 9.84
N ALA A 365 -20.66 9.81 10.60
CA ALA A 365 -22.02 9.33 10.97
C ALA A 365 -22.92 9.07 9.73
N THR A 366 -22.35 9.01 8.53
CA THR A 366 -22.97 8.64 7.26
C THR A 366 -22.01 7.77 6.44
N GLY A 367 -22.07 6.45 6.69
CA GLY A 367 -21.78 5.38 5.73
C GLY A 367 -20.41 5.37 5.06
N ALA A 368 -19.52 4.58 5.56
CA ALA A 368 -18.55 3.67 4.93
C ALA A 368 -17.32 3.50 5.84
N ILE A 369 -17.08 2.29 6.30
CA ILE A 369 -15.91 1.94 7.12
C ILE A 369 -14.70 1.91 6.21
N THR A 370 -13.80 2.88 6.35
CA THR A 370 -12.48 2.85 5.73
C THR A 370 -11.47 2.46 6.83
N HIS A 371 -10.81 1.32 6.68
CA HIS A 371 -9.71 0.91 7.55
C HIS A 371 -8.55 1.90 7.39
N VAL A 372 -8.26 2.65 8.43
CA VAL A 372 -7.04 3.48 8.51
C VAL A 372 -5.96 2.64 9.17
N SER A 373 -5.06 2.09 8.38
CA SER A 373 -3.80 1.53 8.86
C SER A 373 -2.83 2.67 9.13
N VAL A 374 -2.44 2.87 10.38
CA VAL A 374 -1.41 3.85 10.73
C VAL A 374 -0.05 3.21 10.51
N ASP A 375 0.68 3.71 9.54
CA ASP A 375 2.05 3.31 9.26
C ASP A 375 2.99 4.00 10.27
N LEU A 376 3.57 3.21 11.18
CA LEU A 376 4.49 3.67 12.22
C LEU A 376 5.90 3.98 11.68
N ALA A 377 6.08 3.99 10.37
CA ALA A 377 7.38 4.20 9.71
C ALA A 377 7.86 5.67 9.71
N ASP A 378 6.97 6.65 9.93
CA ASP A 378 7.30 8.09 9.79
C ASP A 378 7.93 8.75 11.02
N VAL A 379 8.21 8.01 12.10
CA VAL A 379 8.79 8.59 13.31
C VAL A 379 10.32 8.44 13.29
N HIS A 380 11.01 9.39 12.68
CA HIS A 380 12.47 9.51 12.79
C HIS A 380 12.86 10.37 14.01
N PRO A 381 13.72 9.87 14.91
CA PRO A 381 14.21 10.67 16.04
C PRO A 381 15.18 11.75 15.55
N SER A 382 14.94 12.99 15.99
CA SER A 382 15.88 14.10 15.79
C SER A 382 17.13 13.93 16.67
N PRO A 383 18.36 14.20 16.19
CA PRO A 383 19.60 13.83 16.89
C PRO A 383 19.96 14.68 18.14
N GLU A 384 19.21 15.71 18.47
CA GLU A 384 19.71 16.76 19.40
C GLU A 384 19.26 16.66 20.87
N ASP A 385 18.33 15.74 21.24
CA ASP A 385 17.82 15.66 22.63
C ASP A 385 18.22 14.39 23.41
N ALA A 386 19.20 13.62 22.97
CA ALA A 386 19.63 12.40 23.63
C ALA A 386 20.59 12.67 24.80
N ARG A 387 20.07 13.01 25.99
CA ARG A 387 20.78 12.71 27.24
C ARG A 387 20.55 11.24 27.60
N PRO A 388 21.58 10.43 27.90
CA PRO A 388 21.40 9.02 28.19
C PRO A 388 20.74 8.84 29.58
N VAL A 389 19.44 8.63 29.58
CA VAL A 389 18.77 7.98 30.70
C VAL A 389 19.10 6.50 30.59
N GLN A 390 19.64 5.88 31.65
CA GLN A 390 19.98 4.45 31.68
C GLN A 390 18.76 3.63 31.25
N GLN A 391 18.77 3.15 30.02
CA GLN A 391 17.77 2.24 29.46
C GLN A 391 17.86 0.93 30.25
N GLN A 392 16.77 0.52 30.88
CA GLN A 392 16.69 -0.81 31.47
C GLN A 392 16.51 -1.86 30.35
N PRO A 393 17.21 -3.01 30.42
CA PRO A 393 17.11 -4.05 29.40
C PRO A 393 15.67 -4.48 29.14
N GLY A 394 15.25 -4.58 27.87
CA GLY A 394 13.95 -5.12 27.43
C GLY A 394 12.91 -4.08 26.98
N GLU A 395 13.31 -2.86 26.61
CA GLU A 395 12.37 -1.74 26.35
C GLU A 395 11.65 -1.74 24.99
N GLY A 396 11.84 -2.67 24.08
CA GLY A 396 11.20 -2.59 22.76
C GLY A 396 10.54 -3.88 22.25
N ILE A 397 11.07 -5.02 22.68
CA ILE A 397 10.67 -6.32 22.09
C ILE A 397 9.24 -6.70 22.50
N GLY A 398 8.85 -6.46 23.75
CA GLY A 398 7.52 -6.83 24.27
C GLY A 398 6.37 -6.16 23.50
N LEU A 399 6.47 -4.85 23.24
CA LEU A 399 5.45 -4.11 22.48
C LEU A 399 5.43 -4.49 21.00
N SER A 400 6.60 -4.79 20.41
CA SER A 400 6.69 -5.31 19.05
C SER A 400 6.00 -6.67 18.92
N ILE A 401 6.12 -7.54 19.93
CA ILE A 401 5.38 -8.81 19.99
C ILE A 401 3.88 -8.56 20.08
N VAL A 402 3.45 -7.62 20.93
CA VAL A 402 2.02 -7.25 21.07
C VAL A 402 1.48 -6.80 19.71
N LYS A 403 2.16 -5.85 19.02
CA LYS A 403 1.75 -5.37 17.69
C LYS A 403 1.58 -6.54 16.70
N ARG A 404 2.60 -7.38 16.57
CA ARG A 404 2.57 -8.52 15.63
C ARG A 404 1.48 -9.56 15.96
N LEU A 405 1.24 -9.82 17.24
CA LEU A 405 0.16 -10.69 17.68
C LEU A 405 -1.22 -10.06 17.41
N CYS A 406 -1.35 -8.75 17.60
CA CYS A 406 -2.57 -8.02 17.24
C CYS A 406 -2.83 -8.10 15.73
N ASP A 407 -1.81 -7.84 14.89
CA ASP A 407 -1.91 -8.00 13.43
C ASP A 407 -2.34 -9.42 13.05
N LEU A 408 -1.73 -10.44 13.70
CA LEU A 408 -2.06 -11.84 13.45
C LEU A 408 -3.50 -12.19 13.87
N LEU A 409 -4.05 -11.54 14.91
CA LEU A 409 -5.39 -11.79 15.45
C LEU A 409 -6.45 -10.79 14.91
N ASP A 410 -6.17 -10.02 13.88
CA ASP A 410 -7.05 -8.97 13.34
C ASP A 410 -7.55 -8.00 14.43
N ALA A 411 -6.70 -7.75 15.42
CA ALA A 411 -7.00 -6.89 16.56
C ALA A 411 -6.52 -5.44 16.32
N THR A 412 -7.26 -4.48 16.86
CA THR A 412 -6.89 -3.05 16.89
C THR A 412 -6.38 -2.65 18.26
N THR A 413 -5.38 -1.77 18.31
CA THR A 413 -4.78 -1.29 19.56
C THR A 413 -5.11 0.18 19.76
N GLU A 414 -5.63 0.53 20.92
CA GLU A 414 -5.84 1.90 21.37
C GLU A 414 -4.92 2.16 22.57
N LEU A 415 -4.28 3.34 22.58
CA LEU A 415 -3.44 3.79 23.69
C LEU A 415 -3.94 5.12 24.22
N GLN A 416 -4.04 5.21 25.54
CA GLN A 416 -4.29 6.46 26.26
C GLN A 416 -3.22 6.60 27.33
N SER A 417 -2.49 7.71 27.35
CA SER A 417 -1.46 7.96 28.36
C SER A 417 -1.50 9.41 28.80
N GLN A 418 -1.45 9.62 30.09
CA GLN A 418 -1.41 10.95 30.68
C GLN A 418 -0.29 11.04 31.71
N GLY A 419 0.59 12.03 31.54
CA GLY A 419 1.74 12.26 32.41
C GLY A 419 1.33 12.36 33.88
N GLY A 420 1.89 11.51 34.73
CA GLY A 420 1.62 11.46 36.17
C GLY A 420 0.31 10.79 36.59
N VAL A 421 -0.50 10.32 35.63
CA VAL A 421 -1.78 9.62 35.89
C VAL A 421 -1.66 8.14 35.60
N GLY A 422 -1.05 7.77 34.47
CA GLY A 422 -0.85 6.39 34.07
C GLY A 422 -1.01 6.16 32.55
N THR A 423 -1.02 4.88 32.17
CA THR A 423 -1.21 4.43 30.79
C THR A 423 -2.29 3.37 30.72
N THR A 424 -3.11 3.42 29.68
CA THR A 424 -4.12 2.42 29.37
C THR A 424 -3.93 1.93 27.95
N PHE A 425 -3.64 0.63 27.81
CA PHE A 425 -3.67 -0.09 26.56
C PHE A 425 -4.99 -0.83 26.42
N ARG A 426 -5.69 -0.61 25.33
CA ARG A 426 -6.93 -1.31 24.99
C ARG A 426 -6.78 -1.99 23.66
N ILE A 427 -7.03 -3.31 23.64
CA ILE A 427 -6.97 -4.17 22.45
C ILE A 427 -8.39 -4.60 22.12
N LEU A 428 -8.82 -4.33 20.90
CA LEU A 428 -10.13 -4.73 20.38
C LEU A 428 -9.96 -5.96 19.48
N LEU A 429 -10.48 -7.11 19.91
CA LEU A 429 -10.37 -8.37 19.19
C LEU A 429 -11.72 -8.77 18.58
N PRO A 430 -11.75 -9.47 17.43
CA PRO A 430 -12.96 -10.06 16.90
C PRO A 430 -13.56 -11.09 17.86
N ARG A 431 -14.89 -11.18 17.93
CA ARG A 431 -15.58 -12.26 18.65
C ARG A 431 -15.62 -13.57 17.89
N ARG A 432 -15.60 -13.45 16.55
CA ARG A 432 -15.56 -14.57 15.60
C ARG A 432 -14.64 -14.20 14.45
N TYR A 433 -14.10 -15.19 13.81
CA TYR A 433 -13.27 -15.04 12.63
C TYR A 433 -13.98 -15.66 11.43
N ASP A 434 -13.99 -14.97 10.27
CA ASP A 434 -14.55 -15.51 9.05
C ASP A 434 -13.68 -16.67 8.52
N GLU A 435 -14.32 -17.79 8.09
CA GLU A 435 -13.63 -18.97 7.57
C GLU A 435 -12.74 -18.70 6.33
N GLY A 436 -12.83 -17.52 5.71
CA GLY A 436 -12.06 -17.09 4.54
C GLY A 436 -10.75 -16.35 4.84
N SER A 437 -10.44 -16.02 6.08
CA SER A 437 -9.29 -15.19 6.51
C SER A 437 -8.06 -15.98 6.93
N ALA A 438 -8.01 -17.28 6.65
CA ALA A 438 -6.83 -18.11 6.86
C ALA A 438 -5.84 -17.96 5.70
N LYS A 439 -4.97 -16.93 5.75
CA LYS A 439 -3.76 -16.86 4.93
C LYS A 439 -2.54 -16.64 5.81
#